data_0da7bffc597b458149ab6343dd667959
#
_entry.id   0da7bffc597b458149ab6343dd667959
#
_cell.length_a   1.000
_cell.length_b   1.000
_cell.length_c   1.000
_cell.angle_alpha   90.00
_cell.angle_beta   90.00
_cell.angle_gamma   90.00
#
_symmetry.space_group_name_H-M   'P 1'
#
loop_
_entity.id
_entity.type
_entity.pdbx_description
1 polymer ?
#
loop_
_entity_poly.entity_id
_entity_poly.type
_entity_poly.pdbx_seq_one_letter_code
_entity_poly.pdbx_strand_id
1 'polypeptide(L)'
;MKIFNRKLKITSSALLTLCMVFVMTACAENSSQSEKSQPAEQTTVQPTTMSAEEINDRKLDKFISDMTLEEKVGQMFFVRCPDEDAVQQVSEYNIGGDILFGRDFDGKTKDEVVDDIHSYQNEADIPLLIGVDEEGGTVVRVSSNPNLRETPFLSPKDTY
;
A
#
# COMPACT_ATOMS: atom_id res chain seq x y z
N MET A 1 -8.29 -28.60 -0.37
CA MET A 1 -7.13 -29.44 -0.67
C MET A 1 -5.90 -28.53 -0.66
N LYS A 2 -5.07 -28.70 0.35
CA LYS A 2 -3.76 -28.12 0.70
C LYS A 2 -3.54 -26.60 0.55
N ILE A 3 -3.82 -25.92 1.63
CA ILE A 3 -3.45 -24.57 2.00
C ILE A 3 -1.92 -24.51 2.18
N PHE A 4 -1.23 -23.68 1.42
CA PHE A 4 0.20 -23.44 1.59
C PHE A 4 0.42 -22.25 2.51
N ASN A 5 0.44 -22.54 3.81
CA ASN A 5 0.71 -21.56 4.87
C ASN A 5 2.21 -21.22 4.89
N ARG A 6 2.62 -20.11 4.32
CA ARG A 6 3.98 -19.58 4.47
C ARG A 6 4.08 -18.69 5.70
N LYS A 7 4.21 -19.31 6.87
CA LYS A 7 4.68 -18.61 8.08
C LYS A 7 6.18 -18.40 8.00
N LEU A 8 6.61 -17.18 7.76
CA LEU A 8 8.01 -16.77 7.87
C LEU A 8 8.40 -16.74 9.34
N LYS A 9 9.23 -17.68 9.76
CA LYS A 9 9.84 -17.70 11.10
C LYS A 9 11.08 -16.83 11.08
N ILE A 10 11.00 -15.69 11.77
CA ILE A 10 12.18 -14.87 12.11
C ILE A 10 12.83 -15.53 13.32
N THR A 11 13.99 -16.14 13.13
CA THR A 11 14.84 -16.60 14.23
C THR A 11 15.81 -15.49 14.59
N SER A 12 15.63 -14.96 15.78
CA SER A 12 16.59 -14.11 16.47
C SER A 12 17.81 -14.95 16.84
N SER A 13 19.00 -14.56 16.40
CA SER A 13 20.24 -15.05 16.99
C SER A 13 21.14 -13.87 17.31
N ALA A 14 21.21 -13.60 18.59
CA ALA A 14 22.20 -12.73 19.20
C ALA A 14 23.56 -13.44 19.17
N LEU A 15 24.61 -12.76 18.72
CA LEU A 15 25.96 -13.12 19.10
C LEU A 15 26.78 -11.87 19.39
N LEU A 16 27.09 -11.77 20.66
CA LEU A 16 27.93 -10.81 21.36
C LEU A 16 29.39 -11.28 21.22
N THR A 17 30.31 -10.43 20.77
CA THR A 17 31.75 -10.59 21.03
C THR A 17 32.42 -9.22 20.86
N LEU A 18 32.74 -8.62 21.85
CA LEU A 18 33.84 -8.23 22.75
C LEU A 18 35.24 -8.50 22.19
N CYS A 19 36.03 -7.40 21.96
CA CYS A 19 37.49 -7.29 22.16
C CYS A 19 37.93 -5.84 21.89
N MET A 20 38.18 -5.10 22.92
CA MET A 20 39.45 -4.80 23.62
C MET A 20 40.54 -4.13 22.78
N VAL A 21 40.68 -2.83 23.04
CA VAL A 21 41.87 -2.06 23.46
C VAL A 21 43.22 -2.44 22.82
N PHE A 22 43.81 -1.48 22.14
CA PHE A 22 45.24 -1.20 22.29
C PHE A 22 45.55 0.30 22.12
N VAL A 23 45.98 0.90 23.22
CA VAL A 23 46.67 2.19 23.30
C VAL A 23 48.13 1.92 23.10
N MET A 24 48.84 2.66 22.25
CA MET A 24 50.24 2.97 22.44
C MET A 24 50.63 4.28 21.79
N THR A 25 51.11 5.13 22.60
CA THR A 25 51.81 6.38 22.48
C THR A 25 53.15 6.22 21.77
N ALA A 26 53.53 7.15 20.93
CA ALA A 26 54.92 7.57 20.79
C ALA A 26 55.04 8.97 20.16
N CYS A 27 55.57 9.89 20.91
CA CYS A 27 56.10 11.18 20.45
C CYS A 27 57.41 11.00 19.70
N ALA A 28 57.68 11.80 18.68
CA ALA A 28 58.99 12.35 18.39
C ALA A 28 58.88 13.58 17.46
N GLU A 29 59.55 14.62 17.84
CA GLU A 29 59.72 15.92 17.18
C GLU A 29 60.59 15.81 15.93
N ASN A 30 60.45 16.60 14.88
CA ASN A 30 61.24 17.78 14.59
C ASN A 30 61.18 18.28 13.15
N SER A 31 61.14 19.61 13.05
CA SER A 31 61.66 20.54 12.04
C SER A 31 61.13 20.60 10.61
N SER A 32 60.47 21.75 10.39
CA SER A 32 60.66 22.73 9.32
C SER A 32 60.80 22.26 7.86
N GLN A 33 59.73 22.52 7.08
CA GLN A 33 59.91 23.34 5.86
C GLN A 33 58.55 23.90 5.38
N SER A 34 58.61 25.17 5.08
CA SER A 34 57.49 25.97 4.54
C SER A 34 57.24 25.60 3.09
N GLU A 35 56.06 25.02 2.80
CA GLU A 35 55.50 25.05 1.45
C GLU A 35 54.02 25.45 1.54
N LYS A 36 53.75 26.49 0.79
CA LYS A 36 52.49 27.21 0.69
C LYS A 36 51.51 26.37 -0.14
N SER A 37 50.75 25.52 0.51
CA SER A 37 49.67 24.76 -0.13
C SER A 37 48.35 25.48 0.09
N GLN A 38 47.66 25.72 -1.02
CA GLN A 38 46.28 26.21 -1.07
C GLN A 38 45.37 25.34 -0.18
N PRO A 39 44.35 25.96 0.46
CA PRO A 39 43.36 25.18 1.16
C PRO A 39 42.55 24.31 0.18
N ALA A 40 42.66 23.01 0.31
CA ALA A 40 41.74 22.11 -0.32
C ALA A 40 40.35 22.38 0.29
N GLU A 41 39.42 22.78 -0.56
CA GLU A 41 38.01 22.91 -0.25
C GLU A 41 37.49 21.53 0.17
N GLN A 42 37.39 21.30 1.46
CA GLN A 42 36.73 20.13 2.01
C GLN A 42 35.25 20.27 1.68
N THR A 43 34.82 19.65 0.58
CA THR A 43 33.42 19.40 0.31
C THR A 43 32.87 18.52 1.43
N THR A 44 32.34 19.15 2.45
CA THR A 44 31.59 18.46 3.51
C THR A 44 30.34 17.92 2.86
N VAL A 45 30.37 16.64 2.48
CA VAL A 45 29.16 15.91 2.06
C VAL A 45 28.30 15.76 3.32
N GLN A 46 27.39 16.71 3.52
CA GLN A 46 26.36 16.53 4.53
C GLN A 46 25.55 15.28 4.14
N PRO A 47 25.28 14.37 5.07
CA PRO A 47 24.37 13.28 4.80
C PRO A 47 23.00 13.89 4.49
N THR A 48 22.59 13.82 3.23
CA THR A 48 21.26 14.26 2.81
C THR A 48 20.26 13.33 3.45
N THR A 49 19.62 13.78 4.52
CA THR A 49 18.50 13.07 5.13
C THR A 49 17.35 13.10 4.13
N MET A 50 16.95 11.94 3.65
CA MET A 50 15.83 11.81 2.73
C MET A 50 14.56 12.35 3.36
N SER A 51 13.75 13.03 2.57
CA SER A 51 12.41 13.46 2.96
C SER A 51 11.48 12.25 3.18
N ALA A 52 10.39 12.44 3.90
CA ALA A 52 9.38 11.39 4.09
C ALA A 52 8.75 10.97 2.74
N GLU A 53 8.62 11.89 1.80
CA GLU A 53 8.13 11.63 0.44
C GLU A 53 9.08 10.73 -0.33
N GLU A 54 10.37 11.04 -0.40
CA GLU A 54 11.39 10.20 -1.04
C GLU A 54 11.47 8.79 -0.44
N ILE A 55 11.25 8.67 0.88
CA ILE A 55 11.20 7.36 1.55
C ILE A 55 9.97 6.57 1.11
N ASN A 56 8.81 7.23 1.00
CA ASN A 56 7.57 6.59 0.57
C ASN A 56 7.65 6.19 -0.90
N ASP A 57 8.19 7.03 -1.78
CA ASP A 57 8.36 6.72 -3.19
C ASP A 57 9.26 5.50 -3.39
N ARG A 58 10.39 5.43 -2.68
CA ARG A 58 11.26 4.24 -2.74
C ARG A 58 10.61 2.96 -2.22
N LYS A 59 9.75 3.07 -1.20
CA LYS A 59 9.00 1.91 -0.71
C LYS A 59 7.98 1.44 -1.75
N LEU A 60 7.29 2.39 -2.38
CA LEU A 60 6.32 2.11 -3.44
C LEU A 60 7.00 1.50 -4.67
N ASP A 61 8.10 2.08 -5.13
CA ASP A 61 8.89 1.55 -6.25
C ASP A 61 9.36 0.12 -5.98
N LYS A 62 9.87 -0.12 -4.75
CA LYS A 62 10.27 -1.46 -4.35
C LYS A 62 9.09 -2.42 -4.34
N PHE A 63 7.97 -2.03 -3.76
CA PHE A 63 6.76 -2.84 -3.72
C PHE A 63 6.30 -3.21 -5.13
N ILE A 64 6.20 -2.23 -6.03
CA ILE A 64 5.82 -2.46 -7.43
C ILE A 64 6.86 -3.34 -8.15
N SER A 65 8.15 -3.17 -7.88
CA SER A 65 9.19 -3.99 -8.51
C SER A 65 9.11 -5.46 -8.12
N ASP A 66 8.70 -5.75 -6.89
CA ASP A 66 8.56 -7.10 -6.36
C ASP A 66 7.30 -7.84 -6.86
N MET A 67 6.32 -7.12 -7.42
CA MET A 67 5.10 -7.71 -7.99
C MET A 67 5.41 -8.50 -9.28
N THR A 68 4.69 -9.59 -9.48
CA THR A 68 4.64 -10.32 -10.76
C THR A 68 3.98 -9.49 -11.86
N LEU A 69 4.07 -9.94 -13.11
CA LEU A 69 3.38 -9.28 -14.21
C LEU A 69 1.86 -9.42 -14.07
N GLU A 70 1.39 -10.57 -13.65
CA GLU A 70 -0.02 -10.89 -13.42
C GLU A 70 -0.62 -9.97 -12.34
N GLU A 71 0.06 -9.80 -11.21
CA GLU A 71 -0.35 -8.89 -10.14
C GLU A 71 -0.39 -7.43 -10.64
N LYS A 72 0.64 -6.98 -11.37
CA LYS A 72 0.66 -5.62 -11.94
C LYS A 72 -0.50 -5.39 -12.90
N VAL A 73 -0.78 -6.37 -13.77
CA VAL A 73 -1.88 -6.28 -14.75
C VAL A 73 -3.21 -6.29 -14.03
N GLY A 74 -3.42 -7.19 -13.06
CA GLY A 74 -4.65 -7.28 -12.28
C GLY A 74 -4.97 -5.95 -11.56
N GLN A 75 -3.96 -5.30 -10.96
CA GLN A 75 -4.12 -4.01 -10.29
C GLN A 75 -4.54 -2.86 -11.21
N MET A 76 -4.40 -3.00 -12.52
CA MET A 76 -4.87 -2.00 -13.49
C MET A 76 -6.38 -2.09 -13.77
N PHE A 77 -7.05 -3.14 -13.31
CA PHE A 77 -8.46 -3.35 -13.55
C PHE A 77 -9.32 -2.95 -12.37
N PHE A 78 -10.31 -2.12 -12.66
CA PHE A 78 -11.44 -1.79 -11.81
C PHE A 78 -12.68 -2.36 -12.49
N VAL A 79 -13.16 -3.49 -12.00
CA VAL A 79 -14.14 -4.32 -12.70
C VAL A 79 -15.52 -4.24 -12.04
N ARG A 80 -16.56 -4.65 -12.77
CA ARG A 80 -17.86 -4.86 -12.17
C ARG A 80 -17.79 -6.07 -11.26
N CYS A 81 -18.20 -5.90 -9.99
CA CYS A 81 -18.33 -7.02 -9.05
C CYS A 81 -19.16 -8.15 -9.69
N PRO A 82 -18.64 -9.38 -9.81
CA PRO A 82 -19.34 -10.47 -10.47
C PRO A 82 -20.52 -10.96 -9.66
N ASP A 83 -21.46 -11.66 -10.33
CA ASP A 83 -22.66 -12.23 -9.69
C ASP A 83 -22.33 -13.46 -8.84
N GLU A 84 -21.32 -14.21 -9.24
CA GLU A 84 -20.86 -15.45 -8.61
C GLU A 84 -19.35 -15.39 -8.37
N ASP A 85 -18.89 -16.05 -7.32
CA ASP A 85 -17.47 -16.21 -7.00
C ASP A 85 -16.69 -14.88 -6.81
N ALA A 86 -17.38 -13.76 -6.45
CA ALA A 86 -16.77 -12.45 -6.32
C ALA A 86 -15.53 -12.45 -5.42
N VAL A 87 -15.61 -13.09 -4.25
CA VAL A 87 -14.49 -13.21 -3.31
C VAL A 87 -13.32 -13.98 -3.94
N GLN A 88 -13.59 -15.11 -4.61
CA GLN A 88 -12.55 -15.92 -5.24
C GLN A 88 -11.85 -15.18 -6.39
N GLN A 89 -12.61 -14.42 -7.19
CA GLN A 89 -12.06 -13.68 -8.33
C GLN A 89 -11.11 -12.57 -7.92
N VAL A 90 -11.24 -12.02 -6.73
CA VAL A 90 -10.30 -11.02 -6.19
C VAL A 90 -8.88 -11.56 -6.15
N SER A 91 -8.67 -12.74 -5.55
CA SER A 91 -7.35 -13.36 -5.45
C SER A 91 -6.91 -14.06 -6.74
N GLU A 92 -7.86 -14.60 -7.52
CA GLU A 92 -7.56 -15.29 -8.78
C GLU A 92 -6.97 -14.33 -9.82
N TYR A 93 -7.52 -13.11 -9.93
CA TYR A 93 -7.11 -12.13 -10.93
C TYR A 93 -6.30 -10.95 -10.36
N ASN A 94 -6.09 -10.90 -9.04
CA ASN A 94 -5.38 -9.80 -8.36
C ASN A 94 -5.92 -8.41 -8.75
N ILE A 95 -7.24 -8.26 -8.87
CA ILE A 95 -7.88 -7.04 -9.36
C ILE A 95 -7.62 -5.84 -8.45
N GLY A 96 -7.56 -4.64 -9.06
CA GLY A 96 -7.33 -3.40 -8.33
C GLY A 96 -8.58 -2.83 -7.65
N GLY A 97 -9.77 -3.25 -8.08
CA GLY A 97 -11.02 -2.82 -7.44
C GLY A 97 -12.28 -3.38 -8.08
N ASP A 98 -13.36 -3.24 -7.32
CA ASP A 98 -14.71 -3.64 -7.71
C ASP A 98 -15.66 -2.45 -7.73
N ILE A 99 -16.49 -2.38 -8.77
CA ILE A 99 -17.63 -1.48 -8.85
C ILE A 99 -18.90 -2.26 -8.51
N LEU A 100 -19.57 -1.83 -7.45
CA LEU A 100 -20.81 -2.45 -6.95
C LEU A 100 -22.03 -1.86 -7.67
N PHE A 101 -23.03 -2.70 -7.90
CA PHE A 101 -24.27 -2.34 -8.57
C PHE A 101 -25.45 -2.53 -7.63
N GLY A 102 -26.67 -2.14 -8.08
CA GLY A 102 -27.90 -2.24 -7.27
C GLY A 102 -28.10 -3.61 -6.63
N ARG A 103 -27.85 -4.70 -7.37
CA ARG A 103 -27.97 -6.07 -6.84
C ARG A 103 -27.09 -6.36 -5.62
N ASP A 104 -25.95 -5.68 -5.52
CA ASP A 104 -25.00 -5.86 -4.43
C ASP A 104 -25.51 -5.21 -3.14
N PHE A 105 -26.53 -4.35 -3.25
CA PHE A 105 -27.18 -3.65 -2.14
C PHE A 105 -28.62 -4.07 -1.92
N ASP A 106 -29.30 -4.65 -2.92
CA ASP A 106 -30.75 -4.92 -2.90
C ASP A 106 -31.18 -5.76 -1.68
N GLY A 107 -32.06 -5.20 -0.86
CA GLY A 107 -32.63 -5.85 0.31
C GLY A 107 -31.68 -6.01 1.50
N LYS A 108 -30.39 -5.70 1.34
CA LYS A 108 -29.40 -5.85 2.40
C LYS A 108 -29.48 -4.75 3.46
N THR A 109 -29.11 -5.11 4.66
CA THR A 109 -28.82 -4.17 5.74
C THR A 109 -27.43 -3.57 5.56
N LYS A 110 -27.15 -2.52 6.33
CA LYS A 110 -25.80 -1.90 6.33
C LYS A 110 -24.72 -2.89 6.75
N ASP A 111 -25.00 -3.72 7.77
CA ASP A 111 -24.02 -4.68 8.29
C ASP A 111 -23.69 -5.76 7.24
N GLU A 112 -24.70 -6.27 6.52
CA GLU A 112 -24.51 -7.24 5.44
C GLU A 112 -23.65 -6.65 4.30
N VAL A 113 -23.86 -5.39 3.91
CA VAL A 113 -23.02 -4.74 2.90
C VAL A 113 -21.57 -4.56 3.38
N VAL A 114 -21.40 -4.19 4.66
CA VAL A 114 -20.06 -4.06 5.27
C VAL A 114 -19.34 -5.41 5.32
N ASP A 115 -20.06 -6.49 5.68
CA ASP A 115 -19.51 -7.85 5.74
C ASP A 115 -19.09 -8.34 4.35
N ASP A 116 -19.89 -8.08 3.31
CA ASP A 116 -19.51 -8.41 1.93
C ASP A 116 -18.23 -7.67 1.50
N ILE A 117 -18.16 -6.36 1.72
CA ILE A 117 -16.96 -5.56 1.40
C ILE A 117 -15.75 -6.07 2.18
N HIS A 118 -15.92 -6.41 3.46
CA HIS A 118 -14.84 -6.99 4.26
C HIS A 118 -14.38 -8.34 3.70
N SER A 119 -15.31 -9.16 3.16
CA SER A 119 -14.95 -10.44 2.55
C SER A 119 -14.04 -10.25 1.33
N TYR A 120 -14.35 -9.27 0.47
CA TYR A 120 -13.51 -8.91 -0.68
C TYR A 120 -12.14 -8.37 -0.24
N GLN A 121 -12.12 -7.44 0.72
CA GLN A 121 -10.89 -6.84 1.24
C GLN A 121 -9.98 -7.86 1.93
N ASN A 122 -10.54 -8.85 2.63
CA ASN A 122 -9.77 -9.88 3.32
C ASN A 122 -9.12 -10.89 2.37
N GLU A 123 -9.68 -11.05 1.17
CA GLU A 123 -9.13 -11.92 0.13
C GLU A 123 -8.05 -11.22 -0.70
N ALA A 124 -8.06 -9.89 -0.75
CA ALA A 124 -7.12 -9.11 -1.53
C ALA A 124 -5.75 -8.99 -0.84
N ASP A 125 -4.66 -9.24 -1.56
CA ASP A 125 -3.30 -8.97 -1.10
C ASP A 125 -3.00 -7.47 -1.03
N ILE A 126 -3.58 -6.70 -1.96
CA ILE A 126 -3.56 -5.23 -1.99
C ILE A 126 -4.99 -4.75 -1.80
N PRO A 127 -5.27 -3.83 -0.86
CA PRO A 127 -6.63 -3.35 -0.61
C PRO A 127 -7.31 -2.87 -1.88
N LEU A 128 -8.52 -3.39 -2.13
CA LEU A 128 -9.33 -3.04 -3.30
C LEU A 128 -9.85 -1.61 -3.24
N LEU A 129 -9.91 -0.96 -4.38
CA LEU A 129 -10.78 0.18 -4.57
C LEU A 129 -12.23 -0.31 -4.69
N ILE A 130 -13.13 0.21 -3.86
CA ILE A 130 -14.55 -0.08 -3.96
C ILE A 130 -15.26 1.15 -4.47
N GLY A 131 -16.00 1.00 -5.55
CA GLY A 131 -16.76 2.07 -6.17
C GLY A 131 -18.21 1.72 -6.40
N VAL A 132 -19.02 2.75 -6.66
CA VAL A 132 -20.45 2.64 -6.98
C VAL A 132 -20.87 3.81 -7.85
N ASP A 133 -21.79 3.55 -8.78
CA ASP A 133 -22.52 4.58 -9.51
C ASP A 133 -23.65 5.13 -8.67
N GLU A 134 -23.51 6.33 -8.16
CA GLU A 134 -24.54 7.01 -7.34
C GLU A 134 -24.75 8.43 -7.87
N GLU A 135 -25.24 8.54 -9.11
CA GLU A 135 -25.43 9.83 -9.79
C GLU A 135 -26.70 10.57 -9.34
N GLY A 136 -27.61 9.85 -8.70
CA GLY A 136 -28.95 10.34 -8.36
C GLY A 136 -29.97 10.13 -9.50
N GLY A 137 -31.23 10.38 -9.21
CA GLY A 137 -32.34 10.19 -10.15
C GLY A 137 -32.52 8.71 -10.53
N THR A 138 -32.25 8.35 -11.79
CA THR A 138 -32.38 6.97 -12.28
C THR A 138 -31.15 6.12 -12.05
N VAL A 139 -30.00 6.73 -11.75
CA VAL A 139 -28.74 6.03 -11.48
C VAL A 139 -28.44 6.11 -9.99
N VAL A 140 -29.09 5.25 -9.24
CA VAL A 140 -28.92 5.06 -7.80
C VAL A 140 -28.73 3.57 -7.52
N ARG A 141 -27.82 3.25 -6.63
CA ARG A 141 -27.48 1.87 -6.27
C ARG A 141 -27.64 1.65 -4.77
N VAL A 142 -26.91 2.40 -3.98
CA VAL A 142 -26.99 2.35 -2.51
C VAL A 142 -28.30 2.99 -2.03
N SER A 143 -28.61 4.18 -2.51
CA SER A 143 -29.77 4.93 -2.05
C SER A 143 -31.11 4.42 -2.57
N SER A 144 -31.13 3.48 -3.51
CA SER A 144 -32.34 2.76 -3.91
C SER A 144 -32.83 1.77 -2.85
N ASN A 145 -31.93 1.32 -1.96
CA ASN A 145 -32.28 0.42 -0.88
C ASN A 145 -32.73 1.20 0.38
N PRO A 146 -34.00 1.09 0.81
CA PRO A 146 -34.52 1.82 1.97
C PRO A 146 -33.86 1.43 3.30
N ASN A 147 -33.21 0.25 3.39
CA ASN A 147 -32.47 -0.17 4.58
C ASN A 147 -31.16 0.61 4.73
N LEU A 148 -30.62 1.16 3.65
CA LEU A 148 -29.37 1.91 3.61
C LEU A 148 -29.61 3.41 3.63
N ARG A 149 -30.69 3.86 2.97
CA ARG A 149 -31.10 5.27 2.92
C ARG A 149 -32.61 5.38 2.77
N GLU A 150 -33.23 6.22 3.60
CA GLU A 150 -34.69 6.40 3.62
C GLU A 150 -35.22 6.90 2.27
N THR A 151 -34.51 7.81 1.61
CA THR A 151 -34.92 8.35 0.31
C THR A 151 -33.74 8.33 -0.66
N PRO A 152 -33.96 7.90 -1.94
CA PRO A 152 -32.92 7.95 -2.96
C PRO A 152 -32.38 9.36 -3.19
N PHE A 153 -31.15 9.47 -3.71
CA PHE A 153 -30.59 10.74 -4.13
C PHE A 153 -31.37 11.30 -5.33
N LEU A 154 -31.64 12.59 -5.28
CA LEU A 154 -32.26 13.31 -6.39
C LEU A 154 -31.29 13.41 -7.57
N SER A 155 -31.86 13.56 -8.77
CA SER A 155 -31.02 13.85 -9.95
C SER A 155 -30.33 15.21 -9.79
N PRO A 156 -29.20 15.45 -10.45
CA PRO A 156 -28.56 16.77 -10.47
C PRO A 156 -29.51 17.88 -10.92
N LYS A 157 -30.44 17.56 -11.83
CA LYS A 157 -31.46 18.51 -12.29
C LYS A 157 -32.45 18.93 -11.20
N ASP A 158 -32.76 18.01 -10.29
CA ASP A 158 -33.78 18.23 -9.25
C ASP A 158 -33.17 18.76 -7.95
N THR A 159 -31.83 18.89 -7.90
CA THR A 159 -31.08 19.40 -6.75
C THR A 159 -30.85 20.91 -6.83
N TYR A 160 -31.05 21.54 -7.99
CA TYR A 160 -30.93 22.95 -8.27
C TYR A 160 -32.27 23.49 -8.75
#